data_55a906921b5758554763f0e566576ecc
#
_entry.id   55a906921b5758554763f0e566576ecc
#
_cell.length_a   1.000
_cell.length_b   1.000
_cell.length_c   1.000
_cell.angle_alpha   90.00
_cell.angle_beta   90.00
_cell.angle_gamma   90.00
#
_symmetry.space_group_name_H-M   'P 1'
#
loop_
_entity.id
_entity.type
_entity.pdbx_description
1 polymer ?
#
loop_
_entity_poly.entity_id
_entity_poly.type
_entity_poly.pdbx_seq_one_letter_code
_entity_poly.pdbx_strand_id
1 'polypeptide(L)'
;MKKKQASHVKLLLVITLIIFAAVTAFVVMNTEEKATTNKVMKELPSIGNQPTLGKEDAQVSVIEFGDYKCPACKAWGEQIFPQLQKDYIDTGKVKFSYVNVLFHGTESKLSALAAESVFKQDPQAYWIFHKEIFKAQPENHDAPWITSEKLLEIAKTYTPNINITKLEEDLNKQTEQEEVNRDEKLTQDYGVEKTPSIVVNGTMLSDPYDYEEIKNLIEKALKEKK
;
A
#
# COMPACT_ATOMS: atom_id res chain seq x y z
N MET A 1 56.77 -41.89 -14.97
CA MET A 1 55.84 -40.80 -15.44
C MET A 1 54.57 -40.63 -14.63
N LYS A 2 54.10 -41.55 -13.78
CA LYS A 2 52.83 -41.46 -12.99
C LYS A 2 52.85 -40.47 -11.82
N LYS A 3 54.00 -40.13 -11.20
CA LYS A 3 54.04 -39.19 -10.04
C LYS A 3 53.79 -37.70 -10.38
N LYS A 4 54.11 -37.23 -11.58
CA LYS A 4 53.87 -35.83 -12.00
C LYS A 4 52.39 -35.55 -12.26
N GLN A 5 51.64 -36.52 -12.78
CA GLN A 5 50.21 -36.36 -13.10
C GLN A 5 49.35 -36.23 -11.85
N ALA A 6 49.67 -36.95 -10.77
CA ALA A 6 48.95 -36.82 -9.48
C ALA A 6 49.16 -35.47 -8.77
N SER A 7 50.30 -34.81 -9.04
CA SER A 7 50.56 -33.46 -8.48
C SER A 7 49.71 -32.37 -9.16
N HIS A 8 49.53 -32.46 -10.48
CA HIS A 8 48.70 -31.46 -11.22
C HIS A 8 47.23 -31.62 -10.90
N VAL A 9 46.72 -32.82 -10.68
CA VAL A 9 45.32 -33.05 -10.27
C VAL A 9 45.05 -32.50 -8.86
N LYS A 10 45.99 -32.70 -7.91
CA LYS A 10 45.88 -32.11 -6.57
C LYS A 10 45.92 -30.58 -6.62
N LEU A 11 46.78 -29.99 -7.45
CA LEU A 11 46.85 -28.55 -7.63
C LEU A 11 45.55 -27.97 -8.23
N LEU A 12 44.96 -28.65 -9.24
CA LEU A 12 43.69 -28.26 -9.82
C LEU A 12 42.55 -28.33 -8.80
N LEU A 13 42.48 -29.38 -7.99
CA LEU A 13 41.48 -29.49 -6.92
C LEU A 13 41.59 -28.38 -5.88
N VAL A 14 42.81 -27.99 -5.50
CA VAL A 14 43.01 -26.86 -4.55
C VAL A 14 42.58 -25.54 -5.19
N ILE A 15 42.92 -25.31 -6.44
CA ILE A 15 42.52 -24.08 -7.17
C ILE A 15 40.99 -24.01 -7.28
N THR A 16 40.30 -25.10 -7.64
CA THR A 16 38.84 -25.12 -7.73
C THR A 16 38.17 -24.88 -6.38
N LEU A 17 38.70 -25.42 -5.28
CA LEU A 17 38.20 -25.14 -3.93
C LEU A 17 38.40 -23.69 -3.51
N ILE A 18 39.54 -23.07 -3.85
CA ILE A 18 39.79 -21.64 -3.58
C ILE A 18 38.84 -20.76 -4.37
N ILE A 19 38.62 -21.06 -5.67
CA ILE A 19 37.68 -20.32 -6.52
C ILE A 19 36.26 -20.48 -5.97
N PHE A 20 35.86 -21.68 -5.58
CA PHE A 20 34.52 -21.90 -5.01
C PHE A 20 34.34 -21.17 -3.67
N ALA A 21 35.34 -21.20 -2.80
CA ALA A 21 35.32 -20.42 -1.55
C ALA A 21 35.29 -18.91 -1.79
N ALA A 22 36.02 -18.41 -2.80
CA ALA A 22 36.00 -16.98 -3.17
C ALA A 22 34.67 -16.58 -3.77
N VAL A 23 34.05 -17.40 -4.62
CA VAL A 23 32.72 -17.14 -5.20
C VAL A 23 31.64 -17.20 -4.14
N THR A 24 31.68 -18.16 -3.22
CA THR A 24 30.73 -18.22 -2.10
C THR A 24 30.89 -17.01 -1.15
N ALA A 25 32.12 -16.63 -0.83
CA ALA A 25 32.37 -15.42 -0.03
C ALA A 25 31.89 -14.16 -0.75
N PHE A 26 32.14 -14.04 -2.05
CA PHE A 26 31.67 -12.91 -2.87
C PHE A 26 30.13 -12.86 -2.96
N VAL A 27 29.47 -14.01 -3.13
CA VAL A 27 28.01 -14.10 -3.13
C VAL A 27 27.45 -13.73 -1.75
N VAL A 28 28.03 -14.24 -0.65
CA VAL A 28 27.59 -13.92 0.72
C VAL A 28 27.86 -12.44 1.06
N MET A 29 28.96 -11.87 0.61
CA MET A 29 29.28 -10.45 0.83
C MET A 29 28.47 -9.50 -0.06
N ASN A 30 28.01 -9.93 -1.24
CA ASN A 30 27.12 -9.15 -2.12
C ASN A 30 25.64 -9.42 -1.89
N THR A 31 25.26 -10.42 -1.13
CA THR A 31 23.94 -10.55 -0.52
C THR A 31 23.93 -9.74 0.80
N GLU A 32 24.40 -8.50 0.78
CA GLU A 32 23.75 -7.51 1.62
C GLU A 32 22.32 -7.38 1.05
N GLU A 33 21.36 -8.12 1.60
CA GLU A 33 20.00 -7.65 1.67
C GLU A 33 20.13 -6.17 2.05
N LYS A 34 19.81 -5.27 1.12
CA LYS A 34 19.52 -3.89 1.48
C LYS A 34 18.41 -4.03 2.50
N ALA A 35 18.75 -4.03 3.76
CA ALA A 35 17.81 -3.86 4.84
C ALA A 35 17.12 -2.53 4.51
N THR A 36 15.97 -2.64 3.85
CA THR A 36 15.17 -1.47 3.50
C THR A 36 14.71 -0.92 4.84
N THR A 37 15.38 0.15 5.27
CA THR A 37 15.10 0.75 6.58
C THR A 37 13.82 1.57 6.46
N ASN A 38 12.92 1.42 7.42
CA ASN A 38 11.71 2.24 7.52
C ASN A 38 12.08 3.74 7.50
N LYS A 39 11.31 4.53 6.76
CA LYS A 39 11.50 5.98 6.66
C LYS A 39 10.72 6.66 7.78
N VAL A 40 11.43 7.24 8.74
CA VAL A 40 10.81 8.06 9.80
C VAL A 40 10.71 9.50 9.34
N MET A 41 9.50 10.06 9.40
CA MET A 41 9.23 11.46 9.03
C MET A 41 9.49 12.37 10.22
N LYS A 42 10.15 13.50 9.97
CA LYS A 42 10.41 14.52 10.99
C LYS A 42 9.17 15.33 11.32
N GLU A 43 8.36 15.60 10.33
CA GLU A 43 7.08 16.31 10.43
C GLU A 43 6.01 15.47 9.76
N LEU A 44 4.81 15.46 10.35
CA LEU A 44 3.66 14.75 9.83
C LEU A 44 2.73 15.75 9.15
N PRO A 45 2.65 15.76 7.81
CA PRO A 45 1.62 16.52 7.12
C PRO A 45 0.24 16.09 7.62
N SER A 46 -0.67 17.06 7.79
CA SER A 46 -2.04 16.75 8.15
C SER A 46 -2.72 16.03 6.99
N ILE A 47 -3.30 14.86 7.27
CA ILE A 47 -4.09 14.11 6.28
C ILE A 47 -5.48 14.72 6.04
N GLY A 48 -5.86 15.75 6.82
CA GLY A 48 -7.16 16.44 6.62
C GLY A 48 -8.35 15.52 6.84
N ASN A 49 -9.36 15.67 5.97
CA ASN A 49 -10.64 14.94 6.04
C ASN A 49 -10.62 13.65 5.22
N GLN A 50 -9.51 12.90 5.26
CA GLN A 50 -9.42 11.63 4.53
C GLN A 50 -10.41 10.59 5.04
N PRO A 51 -10.90 9.68 4.17
CA PRO A 51 -11.69 8.55 4.61
C PRO A 51 -10.98 7.79 5.72
N THR A 52 -11.64 7.66 6.87
CA THR A 52 -11.02 7.09 8.08
C THR A 52 -11.94 6.08 8.73
N LEU A 53 -11.39 4.92 9.11
CA LEU A 53 -12.02 3.89 9.93
C LEU A 53 -11.46 3.91 11.35
N GLY A 54 -12.26 3.42 12.28
CA GLY A 54 -11.90 3.34 13.70
C GLY A 54 -12.37 4.57 14.49
N LYS A 55 -11.89 4.68 15.72
CA LYS A 55 -12.27 5.79 16.60
C LYS A 55 -11.45 7.03 16.25
N GLU A 56 -12.09 8.20 16.23
CA GLU A 56 -11.43 9.48 15.94
C GLU A 56 -10.31 9.79 16.94
N ASP A 57 -10.52 9.44 18.20
CA ASP A 57 -9.57 9.61 19.32
C ASP A 57 -8.55 8.48 19.47
N ALA A 58 -8.50 7.52 18.53
CA ALA A 58 -7.53 6.44 18.55
C ALA A 58 -6.09 6.98 18.63
N GLN A 59 -5.29 6.37 19.52
CA GLN A 59 -3.93 6.83 19.82
C GLN A 59 -2.95 6.68 18.67
N VAL A 60 -3.18 5.70 17.80
CA VAL A 60 -2.29 5.37 16.68
C VAL A 60 -3.00 5.61 15.36
N SER A 61 -2.30 6.26 14.44
CA SER A 61 -2.75 6.47 13.07
C SER A 61 -1.99 5.53 12.13
N VAL A 62 -2.73 4.82 11.29
CA VAL A 62 -2.20 4.06 10.16
C VAL A 62 -2.78 4.66 8.89
N ILE A 63 -1.92 4.98 7.93
CA ILE A 63 -2.31 5.55 6.65
C ILE A 63 -1.87 4.61 5.54
N GLU A 64 -2.78 4.26 4.65
CA GLU A 64 -2.47 3.62 3.38
C GLU A 64 -2.50 4.66 2.26
N PHE A 65 -1.40 4.77 1.53
CA PHE A 65 -1.33 5.43 0.24
C PHE A 65 -1.51 4.35 -0.83
N GLY A 66 -2.69 4.32 -1.44
CA GLY A 66 -3.10 3.24 -2.32
C GLY A 66 -3.67 3.72 -3.64
N ASP A 67 -3.67 2.84 -4.63
CA ASP A 67 -4.16 3.12 -5.98
C ASP A 67 -5.13 2.00 -6.38
N TYR A 68 -6.35 2.35 -6.76
CA TYR A 68 -7.38 1.37 -7.12
C TYR A 68 -7.03 0.52 -8.35
N LYS A 69 -6.10 0.98 -9.18
CA LYS A 69 -5.61 0.19 -10.32
C LYS A 69 -4.48 -0.77 -9.93
N CYS A 70 -3.81 -0.52 -8.80
CA CYS A 70 -2.63 -1.28 -8.36
C CYS A 70 -3.02 -2.66 -7.82
N PRO A 71 -2.52 -3.78 -8.40
CA PRO A 71 -2.80 -5.13 -7.91
C PRO A 71 -2.17 -5.42 -6.54
N ALA A 72 -1.05 -4.78 -6.23
CA ALA A 72 -0.44 -4.90 -4.91
C ALA A 72 -1.34 -4.29 -3.81
N CYS A 73 -2.01 -3.16 -4.08
CA CYS A 73 -2.98 -2.59 -3.13
C CYS A 73 -4.16 -3.53 -2.87
N LYS A 74 -4.70 -4.17 -3.93
CA LYS A 74 -5.71 -5.23 -3.77
C LYS A 74 -5.20 -6.34 -2.87
N ALA A 75 -4.00 -6.87 -3.13
CA ALA A 75 -3.42 -7.95 -2.35
C ALA A 75 -3.21 -7.55 -0.88
N TRP A 76 -2.78 -6.31 -0.62
CA TRP A 76 -2.64 -5.79 0.74
C TRP A 76 -4.00 -5.72 1.46
N GLY A 77 -5.02 -5.20 0.80
CA GLY A 77 -6.39 -5.14 1.31
C GLY A 77 -7.01 -6.52 1.60
N GLU A 78 -6.57 -7.56 0.90
CA GLU A 78 -7.05 -8.94 1.11
C GLU A 78 -6.24 -9.70 2.18
N GLN A 79 -4.93 -9.45 2.31
CA GLN A 79 -4.02 -10.24 3.15
C GLN A 79 -3.69 -9.58 4.49
N ILE A 80 -3.47 -8.27 4.50
CA ILE A 80 -2.96 -7.52 5.67
C ILE A 80 -4.09 -6.77 6.37
N PHE A 81 -4.89 -6.01 5.63
CA PHE A 81 -5.93 -5.16 6.19
C PHE A 81 -6.91 -5.89 7.12
N PRO A 82 -7.41 -7.12 6.84
CA PRO A 82 -8.33 -7.81 7.73
C PRO A 82 -7.73 -8.11 9.11
N GLN A 83 -6.43 -8.37 9.18
CA GLN A 83 -5.72 -8.60 10.44
C GLN A 83 -5.58 -7.29 11.22
N LEU A 84 -5.16 -6.20 10.55
CA LEU A 84 -5.07 -4.86 11.13
C LEU A 84 -6.43 -4.41 11.67
N GLN A 85 -7.49 -4.62 10.92
CA GLN A 85 -8.86 -4.26 11.31
C GLN A 85 -9.26 -4.98 12.59
N LYS A 86 -9.18 -6.30 12.62
CA LYS A 86 -9.57 -7.13 13.75
C LYS A 86 -8.75 -6.83 15.02
N ASP A 87 -7.42 -6.72 14.86
CA ASP A 87 -6.53 -6.66 16.02
C ASP A 87 -6.46 -5.25 16.62
N TYR A 88 -6.68 -4.20 15.81
CA TYR A 88 -6.43 -2.82 16.25
C TYR A 88 -7.53 -1.82 15.93
N ILE A 89 -8.14 -1.83 14.73
CA ILE A 89 -9.15 -0.83 14.35
C ILE A 89 -10.45 -1.07 15.12
N ASP A 90 -10.97 -2.30 15.08
CA ASP A 90 -12.23 -2.69 15.76
C ASP A 90 -12.10 -2.60 17.28
N THR A 91 -10.86 -2.69 17.81
CA THR A 91 -10.58 -2.50 19.23
C THR A 91 -10.46 -1.03 19.65
N GLY A 92 -10.47 -0.10 18.69
CA GLY A 92 -10.35 1.34 18.91
C GLY A 92 -8.95 1.84 19.26
N LYS A 93 -7.92 1.02 19.06
CA LYS A 93 -6.52 1.40 19.28
C LYS A 93 -5.93 2.18 18.12
N VAL A 94 -6.39 1.89 16.91
CA VAL A 94 -5.91 2.45 15.64
C VAL A 94 -7.05 3.12 14.91
N LYS A 95 -6.76 4.29 14.32
CA LYS A 95 -7.52 4.86 13.22
C LYS A 95 -6.76 4.63 11.91
N PHE A 96 -7.47 4.15 10.92
CA PHE A 96 -6.94 3.84 9.60
C PHE A 96 -7.48 4.82 8.57
N SER A 97 -6.61 5.46 7.80
CA SER A 97 -7.00 6.41 6.75
C SER A 97 -6.46 5.96 5.40
N TYR A 98 -7.21 6.25 4.35
CA TYR A 98 -6.80 5.96 2.97
C TYR A 98 -6.59 7.26 2.20
N VAL A 99 -5.51 7.31 1.43
CA VAL A 99 -5.13 8.43 0.54
C VAL A 99 -4.98 7.89 -0.87
N ASN A 100 -5.67 8.50 -1.82
CA ASN A 100 -5.60 8.09 -3.22
C ASN A 100 -4.26 8.44 -3.86
N VAL A 101 -3.64 7.48 -4.55
CA VAL A 101 -2.42 7.67 -5.35
C VAL A 101 -2.75 7.41 -6.81
N LEU A 102 -2.20 8.25 -7.71
CA LEU A 102 -2.61 8.29 -9.13
C LEU A 102 -1.51 7.76 -10.07
N PHE A 103 -0.80 6.69 -9.67
CA PHE A 103 0.36 6.21 -10.43
C PHE A 103 0.01 5.49 -11.74
N HIS A 104 -1.23 5.05 -11.93
CA HIS A 104 -1.70 4.44 -13.17
C HIS A 104 -2.57 5.40 -14.02
N GLY A 105 -2.38 6.71 -13.84
CA GLY A 105 -2.92 7.75 -14.71
C GLY A 105 -4.43 7.91 -14.67
N THR A 106 -5.07 7.89 -15.85
CA THR A 106 -6.50 8.22 -15.97
C THR A 106 -7.41 7.30 -15.19
N GLU A 107 -7.12 6.01 -15.12
CA GLU A 107 -7.93 5.04 -14.38
C GLU A 107 -7.84 5.28 -12.87
N SER A 108 -6.64 5.55 -12.35
CA SER A 108 -6.45 5.91 -10.93
C SER A 108 -7.19 7.19 -10.59
N LYS A 109 -7.08 8.22 -11.44
CA LYS A 109 -7.79 9.49 -11.25
C LYS A 109 -9.31 9.31 -11.24
N LEU A 110 -9.83 8.54 -12.20
CA LEU A 110 -11.28 8.32 -12.31
C LEU A 110 -11.84 7.59 -11.09
N SER A 111 -11.13 6.55 -10.60
CA SER A 111 -11.54 5.83 -9.40
C SER A 111 -11.43 6.67 -8.14
N ALA A 112 -10.40 7.52 -8.02
CA ALA A 112 -10.27 8.47 -6.91
C ALA A 112 -11.44 9.47 -6.89
N LEU A 113 -11.77 10.10 -8.04
CA LEU A 113 -12.92 11.00 -8.15
C LEU A 113 -14.23 10.34 -7.73
N ALA A 114 -14.45 9.07 -8.15
CA ALA A 114 -15.64 8.33 -7.76
C ALA A 114 -15.66 8.04 -6.25
N ALA A 115 -14.53 7.62 -5.69
CA ALA A 115 -14.40 7.31 -4.28
C ALA A 115 -14.66 8.55 -3.41
N GLU A 116 -14.11 9.70 -3.77
CA GLU A 116 -14.35 10.96 -3.07
C GLU A 116 -15.80 11.42 -3.17
N SER A 117 -16.46 11.27 -4.34
CA SER A 117 -17.89 11.59 -4.48
C SER A 117 -18.76 10.68 -3.62
N VAL A 118 -18.43 9.38 -3.53
CA VAL A 118 -19.14 8.45 -2.63
C VAL A 118 -18.89 8.82 -1.18
N PHE A 119 -17.65 9.14 -0.80
CA PHE A 119 -17.30 9.56 0.56
C PHE A 119 -18.08 10.80 1.01
N LYS A 120 -18.19 11.81 0.16
CA LYS A 120 -18.99 13.03 0.43
C LYS A 120 -20.47 12.75 0.61
N GLN A 121 -21.00 11.78 -0.11
CA GLN A 121 -22.42 11.41 0.01
C GLN A 121 -22.68 10.59 1.27
N ASP A 122 -21.84 9.58 1.54
CA ASP A 122 -21.98 8.68 2.68
C ASP A 122 -20.61 8.08 3.05
N PRO A 123 -19.98 8.57 4.15
CA PRO A 123 -18.69 8.04 4.61
C PRO A 123 -18.71 6.55 4.96
N GLN A 124 -19.84 5.96 5.31
CA GLN A 124 -19.94 4.52 5.58
C GLN A 124 -20.02 3.71 4.29
N ALA A 125 -20.77 4.20 3.31
CA ALA A 125 -20.85 3.59 1.99
C ALA A 125 -19.49 3.59 1.27
N TYR A 126 -18.63 4.59 1.56
CA TYR A 126 -17.28 4.67 1.00
C TYR A 126 -16.49 3.38 1.20
N TRP A 127 -16.47 2.80 2.40
CA TRP A 127 -15.66 1.61 2.68
C TRP A 127 -16.19 0.35 1.98
N ILE A 128 -17.49 0.30 1.73
CA ILE A 128 -18.09 -0.76 0.90
C ILE A 128 -17.64 -0.57 -0.55
N PHE A 129 -17.78 0.65 -1.07
CA PHE A 129 -17.40 0.99 -2.44
C PHE A 129 -15.91 0.77 -2.69
N HIS A 130 -15.04 1.23 -1.79
CA HIS A 130 -13.60 1.03 -1.77
C HIS A 130 -13.24 -0.45 -1.94
N LYS A 131 -13.79 -1.30 -1.09
CA LYS A 131 -13.56 -2.74 -1.15
C LYS A 131 -14.02 -3.36 -2.47
N GLU A 132 -15.18 -2.96 -2.96
CA GLU A 132 -15.74 -3.56 -4.17
C GLU A 132 -15.02 -3.09 -5.45
N ILE A 133 -14.46 -1.87 -5.47
CA ILE A 133 -13.55 -1.46 -6.58
C ILE A 133 -12.34 -2.39 -6.63
N PHE A 134 -11.66 -2.63 -5.51
CA PHE A 134 -10.50 -3.55 -5.49
C PHE A 134 -10.88 -4.97 -5.91
N LYS A 135 -12.02 -5.49 -5.49
CA LYS A 135 -12.51 -6.81 -5.91
C LYS A 135 -12.79 -6.89 -7.41
N ALA A 136 -13.23 -5.79 -8.01
CA ALA A 136 -13.56 -5.74 -9.44
C ALA A 136 -12.31 -5.76 -10.34
N GLN A 137 -11.09 -5.65 -9.79
CA GLN A 137 -9.87 -5.76 -10.59
C GLN A 137 -9.80 -7.11 -11.29
N PRO A 138 -9.63 -7.14 -12.63
CA PRO A 138 -9.49 -8.37 -13.40
C PRO A 138 -8.13 -9.05 -13.15
N GLU A 139 -8.01 -10.32 -13.51
CA GLU A 139 -6.71 -11.03 -13.47
C GLU A 139 -5.66 -10.39 -14.39
N ASN A 140 -6.07 -9.91 -15.55
CA ASN A 140 -5.20 -9.14 -16.43
C ASN A 140 -5.17 -7.67 -15.97
N HIS A 141 -4.24 -7.34 -15.11
CA HIS A 141 -4.09 -6.00 -14.52
C HIS A 141 -3.68 -4.91 -15.51
N ASP A 142 -3.03 -5.27 -16.63
CA ASP A 142 -2.59 -4.30 -17.64
C ASP A 142 -3.74 -3.80 -18.52
N ALA A 143 -4.81 -4.59 -18.64
CA ALA A 143 -5.97 -4.18 -19.42
C ALA A 143 -6.68 -3.00 -18.76
N PRO A 144 -7.14 -1.99 -19.54
CA PRO A 144 -8.04 -0.97 -19.05
C PRO A 144 -9.34 -1.60 -18.56
N TRP A 145 -9.79 -1.23 -17.34
CA TRP A 145 -11.01 -1.78 -16.77
C TRP A 145 -11.82 -0.77 -15.95
N ILE A 146 -11.17 0.28 -15.44
CA ILE A 146 -11.85 1.33 -14.67
C ILE A 146 -12.48 2.31 -15.65
N THR A 147 -13.80 2.26 -15.75
CA THR A 147 -14.62 3.19 -16.52
C THR A 147 -15.71 3.81 -15.64
N SER A 148 -16.29 4.93 -16.06
CA SER A 148 -17.42 5.54 -15.35
C SER A 148 -18.57 4.55 -15.19
N GLU A 149 -18.91 3.80 -16.25
CA GLU A 149 -19.97 2.81 -16.24
C GLU A 149 -19.70 1.71 -15.20
N LYS A 150 -18.43 1.25 -15.11
CA LYS A 150 -18.05 0.22 -14.13
C LYS A 150 -18.15 0.72 -12.70
N LEU A 151 -17.71 1.93 -12.44
CA LEU A 151 -17.82 2.55 -11.11
C LEU A 151 -19.26 2.79 -10.70
N LEU A 152 -20.11 3.28 -11.62
CA LEU A 152 -21.55 3.44 -11.39
C LEU A 152 -22.25 2.09 -11.15
N GLU A 153 -21.88 1.04 -11.88
CA GLU A 153 -22.38 -0.33 -11.66
C GLU A 153 -22.04 -0.83 -10.24
N ILE A 154 -20.80 -0.65 -9.81
CA ILE A 154 -20.35 -1.05 -8.47
C ILE A 154 -21.14 -0.27 -7.41
N ALA A 155 -21.23 1.07 -7.53
CA ALA A 155 -21.97 1.89 -6.59
C ALA A 155 -23.44 1.48 -6.52
N LYS A 156 -24.10 1.31 -7.65
CA LYS A 156 -25.51 0.89 -7.72
C LYS A 156 -25.75 -0.48 -7.07
N THR A 157 -24.79 -1.40 -7.22
CA THR A 157 -24.94 -2.78 -6.74
C THR A 157 -24.69 -2.90 -5.25
N TYR A 158 -23.68 -2.21 -4.72
CA TYR A 158 -23.16 -2.45 -3.38
C TYR A 158 -23.42 -1.31 -2.39
N THR A 159 -23.76 -0.11 -2.87
CA THR A 159 -24.00 1.08 -2.05
C THR A 159 -25.37 1.70 -2.35
N PRO A 160 -26.48 1.04 -1.97
CA PRO A 160 -27.83 1.43 -2.39
C PRO A 160 -28.27 2.80 -1.92
N ASN A 161 -27.62 3.39 -0.91
CA ASN A 161 -27.93 4.72 -0.39
C ASN A 161 -27.27 5.86 -1.21
N ILE A 162 -26.35 5.55 -2.11
CA ILE A 162 -25.67 6.53 -2.93
C ILE A 162 -26.59 6.98 -4.08
N ASN A 163 -26.69 8.31 -4.26
CA ASN A 163 -27.37 8.89 -5.40
C ASN A 163 -26.52 8.71 -6.67
N ILE A 164 -26.87 7.72 -7.48
CA ILE A 164 -26.13 7.34 -8.69
C ILE A 164 -26.10 8.47 -9.72
N THR A 165 -27.21 9.21 -9.88
CA THR A 165 -27.26 10.35 -10.81
C THR A 165 -26.28 11.44 -10.38
N LYS A 166 -26.19 11.72 -9.07
CA LYS A 166 -25.20 12.66 -8.55
C LYS A 166 -23.77 12.17 -8.78
N LEU A 167 -23.50 10.90 -8.51
CA LEU A 167 -22.17 10.32 -8.76
C LEU A 167 -21.77 10.44 -10.24
N GLU A 168 -22.67 10.16 -11.15
CA GLU A 168 -22.46 10.34 -12.60
C GLU A 168 -22.17 11.80 -12.97
N GLU A 169 -22.95 12.74 -12.43
CA GLU A 169 -22.69 14.16 -12.61
C GLU A 169 -21.33 14.60 -12.06
N ASP A 170 -20.97 14.14 -10.87
CA ASP A 170 -19.69 14.44 -10.22
C ASP A 170 -18.51 13.94 -11.05
N LEU A 171 -18.60 12.73 -11.59
CA LEU A 171 -17.58 12.18 -12.49
C LEU A 171 -17.46 13.01 -13.79
N ASN A 172 -18.59 13.33 -14.42
CA ASN A 172 -18.60 14.10 -15.67
C ASN A 172 -18.03 15.52 -15.48
N LYS A 173 -18.30 16.15 -14.34
CA LYS A 173 -17.85 17.50 -13.99
C LYS A 173 -16.53 17.53 -13.22
N GLN A 174 -16.00 16.37 -12.82
CA GLN A 174 -14.84 16.20 -11.94
C GLN A 174 -14.98 17.05 -10.66
N THR A 175 -16.15 17.02 -10.02
CA THR A 175 -16.49 17.87 -8.87
C THR A 175 -15.50 17.71 -7.71
N GLU A 176 -14.95 16.49 -7.52
CA GLU A 176 -14.02 16.17 -6.44
C GLU A 176 -12.54 16.36 -6.81
N GLN A 177 -12.25 17.10 -7.87
CA GLN A 177 -10.86 17.31 -8.31
C GLN A 177 -9.98 17.96 -7.24
N GLU A 178 -10.52 18.82 -6.39
CA GLU A 178 -9.76 19.47 -5.32
C GLU A 178 -9.33 18.47 -4.23
N GLU A 179 -10.19 17.50 -3.89
CA GLU A 179 -9.84 16.44 -2.94
C GLU A 179 -8.74 15.53 -3.53
N VAL A 180 -8.90 15.14 -4.79
CA VAL A 180 -7.88 14.34 -5.49
C VAL A 180 -6.55 15.10 -5.60
N ASN A 181 -6.56 16.41 -5.83
CA ASN A 181 -5.33 17.23 -5.82
C ASN A 181 -4.68 17.28 -4.42
N ARG A 182 -5.48 17.26 -3.34
CA ARG A 182 -4.93 17.15 -1.97
C ARG A 182 -4.24 15.81 -1.76
N ASP A 183 -4.80 14.74 -2.28
CA ASP A 183 -4.20 13.40 -2.21
C ASP A 183 -2.87 13.33 -2.96
N GLU A 184 -2.80 13.92 -4.15
CA GLU A 184 -1.54 14.03 -4.88
C GLU A 184 -0.50 14.85 -4.10
N LYS A 185 -0.94 15.94 -3.45
CA LYS A 185 -0.05 16.72 -2.59
C LYS A 185 0.42 15.91 -1.38
N LEU A 186 -0.46 15.19 -0.71
CA LEU A 186 -0.08 14.29 0.39
C LEU A 186 0.89 13.22 -0.08
N THR A 187 0.66 12.61 -1.23
CA THR A 187 1.56 11.65 -1.86
C THR A 187 2.98 12.22 -2.01
N GLN A 188 3.08 13.49 -2.45
CA GLN A 188 4.35 14.19 -2.58
C GLN A 188 4.97 14.55 -1.22
N ASP A 189 4.18 15.13 -0.29
CA ASP A 189 4.64 15.57 1.03
C ASP A 189 5.17 14.39 1.87
N TYR A 190 4.53 13.23 1.76
CA TYR A 190 4.99 11.98 2.40
C TYR A 190 6.13 11.31 1.64
N GLY A 191 6.40 11.74 0.40
CA GLY A 191 7.42 11.17 -0.49
C GLY A 191 7.13 9.71 -0.80
N VAL A 192 5.89 9.45 -1.18
CA VAL A 192 5.42 8.13 -1.61
C VAL A 192 5.90 7.88 -3.04
N GLU A 193 6.62 6.77 -3.25
CA GLU A 193 7.21 6.39 -4.54
C GLU A 193 6.61 5.10 -5.10
N LYS A 194 5.86 4.36 -4.28
CA LYS A 194 5.23 3.08 -4.66
C LYS A 194 3.91 2.89 -3.91
N THR A 195 3.05 2.02 -4.44
CA THR A 195 1.80 1.62 -3.79
C THR A 195 1.73 0.09 -3.62
N PRO A 196 1.16 -0.38 -2.50
CA PRO A 196 0.76 0.41 -1.35
C PRO A 196 1.98 0.94 -0.59
N SER A 197 1.85 2.12 0.03
CA SER A 197 2.77 2.60 1.07
C SER A 197 2.02 2.75 2.38
N ILE A 198 2.55 2.17 3.44
CA ILE A 198 1.90 2.15 4.76
C ILE A 198 2.71 3.00 5.72
N VAL A 199 2.03 3.91 6.41
CA VAL A 199 2.63 4.81 7.40
C VAL A 199 1.98 4.58 8.76
N VAL A 200 2.77 4.25 9.78
CA VAL A 200 2.32 4.10 11.16
C VAL A 200 2.90 5.22 12.01
N ASN A 201 2.08 6.14 12.51
CA ASN A 201 2.52 7.30 13.30
C ASN A 201 3.76 8.01 12.73
N GLY A 202 3.82 8.20 11.40
CA GLY A 202 4.91 8.88 10.73
C GLY A 202 6.11 8.01 10.36
N THR A 203 6.06 6.73 10.62
CA THR A 203 7.03 5.75 10.12
C THR A 203 6.45 5.07 8.88
N MET A 204 7.00 5.34 7.70
CA MET A 204 6.66 4.64 6.48
C MET A 204 7.43 3.31 6.43
N LEU A 205 6.70 2.21 6.28
CA LEU A 205 7.28 0.89 6.20
C LEU A 205 8.05 0.70 4.91
N SER A 206 9.17 0.01 5.00
CA SER A 206 9.95 -0.42 3.84
C SER A 206 9.27 -1.56 3.08
N ASP A 207 8.66 -2.49 3.82
CA ASP A 207 7.79 -3.55 3.31
C ASP A 207 6.38 -3.38 3.87
N PRO A 208 5.38 -3.00 3.04
CA PRO A 208 3.99 -2.85 3.48
C PRO A 208 3.32 -4.17 3.87
N TYR A 209 3.90 -5.32 3.49
CA TYR A 209 3.36 -6.65 3.80
C TYR A 209 3.92 -7.26 5.09
N ASP A 210 4.90 -6.63 5.72
CA ASP A 210 5.42 -7.08 7.02
C ASP A 210 4.45 -6.70 8.15
N TYR A 211 3.45 -7.58 8.38
CA TYR A 211 2.45 -7.36 9.43
C TYR A 211 3.05 -7.35 10.83
N GLU A 212 4.12 -8.12 11.07
CA GLU A 212 4.79 -8.10 12.39
C GLU A 212 5.44 -6.75 12.64
N GLU A 213 6.04 -6.11 11.63
CA GLU A 213 6.58 -4.76 11.78
C GLU A 213 5.47 -3.71 11.96
N ILE A 214 4.32 -3.83 11.27
CA ILE A 214 3.15 -2.99 11.53
C ILE A 214 2.74 -3.08 13.00
N LYS A 215 2.63 -4.29 13.54
CA LYS A 215 2.29 -4.54 14.95
C LYS A 215 3.32 -3.93 15.90
N ASN A 216 4.60 -4.14 15.62
CA ASN A 216 5.69 -3.61 16.44
C ASN A 216 5.61 -2.09 16.57
N LEU A 217 5.38 -1.39 15.45
CA LEU A 217 5.23 0.07 15.44
C LEU A 217 3.97 0.53 16.20
N ILE A 218 2.84 -0.16 16.02
CA ILE A 218 1.60 0.14 16.75
C ILE A 218 1.80 -0.06 18.25
N GLU A 219 2.31 -1.22 18.67
CA GLU A 219 2.49 -1.54 20.10
C GLU A 219 3.51 -0.63 20.77
N LYS A 220 4.56 -0.21 20.06
CA LYS A 220 5.50 0.80 20.54
C LYS A 220 4.81 2.14 20.77
N ALA A 221 4.04 2.62 19.80
CA ALA A 221 3.32 3.88 19.90
C ALA A 221 2.28 3.89 21.03
N LEU A 222 1.60 2.76 21.29
CA LEU A 222 0.66 2.59 22.39
C LEU A 222 1.32 2.62 23.77
N LYS A 223 2.60 2.23 23.87
CA LYS A 223 3.38 2.28 25.12
C LYS A 223 3.92 3.68 25.43
N GLU A 224 4.32 4.43 24.41
CA GLU A 224 4.91 5.76 24.57
C GLU A 224 3.89 6.84 25.00
N LYS A 225 2.59 6.58 24.84
CA LYS A 225 1.50 7.50 25.25
C LYS A 225 0.86 7.17 26.59
N LYS A 226 1.40 6.18 27.32
CA LYS A 226 1.04 5.88 28.71
C LYS A 226 1.96 6.62 29.67
#